data_3d2ae9acc6bd2576ccd58c57753bce66
#
_entry.id   3d2ae9acc6bd2576ccd58c57753bce66
#
_cell.length_a   1.000
_cell.length_b   1.000
_cell.length_c   1.000
_cell.angle_alpha   90.00
_cell.angle_beta   90.00
_cell.angle_gamma   90.00
#
_symmetry.space_group_name_H-M   'P 1'
#
loop_
_entity.id
_entity.type
_entity.pdbx_description
1 polymer ?
#
loop_
_entity_poly.entity_id
_entity_poly.type
_entity_poly.pdbx_seq_one_letter_code
_entity_poly.pdbx_strand_id
1 'polypeptide(L)'
;GYPVIVKASAGGGGKGMRVVASSDDLVRALNLARSEADAAFGNSEVYIEKFVERPRHVEIQILADQHGNILHLGERECSLQRRQQKVLEEAPSVAITPKMRETMGRMAVAGARVVDYVNAGTIEFLVDGQGNFYFMEMNTRIQVEHPVTEMVTGIDLVKEQVRIAAGESLRYEQDEITLRGHAIECRINAENPEEGFLPSPGVVTAYHAPGGMGIRIDSALYGGCEVSPLSSAKQVLDCQFTEFSDSVFHSGRFKVNCKRIDLTNFGKAEFKESCSGSLGP
;
A
#
# COMPACT_ATOMS: atom_id res chain seq x y z
N GLY A 1 19.34 -20.29 1.90
CA GLY A 1 18.88 -21.41 1.04
C GLY A 1 17.85 -20.94 0.03
N TYR A 2 17.56 -21.75 -0.97
CA TYR A 2 16.51 -21.50 -1.96
C TYR A 2 15.10 -21.63 -1.33
N PRO A 3 14.07 -21.04 -1.94
CA PRO A 3 14.13 -20.17 -3.11
C PRO A 3 14.74 -18.81 -2.79
N VAL A 4 15.32 -18.18 -3.80
CA VAL A 4 15.85 -16.82 -3.74
C VAL A 4 15.21 -15.95 -4.81
N ILE A 5 15.29 -14.62 -4.66
CA ILE A 5 14.87 -13.68 -5.67
C ILE A 5 16.05 -12.82 -6.11
N VAL A 6 16.23 -12.68 -7.42
CA VAL A 6 17.18 -11.74 -8.03
C VAL A 6 16.46 -10.45 -8.30
N LYS A 7 17.05 -9.31 -7.92
CA LYS A 7 16.48 -7.97 -8.10
C LYS A 7 17.50 -7.04 -8.75
N ALA A 8 17.03 -6.09 -9.57
CA ALA A 8 17.86 -5.01 -10.10
C ALA A 8 18.13 -3.96 -9.00
N SER A 9 19.38 -3.50 -8.87
CA SER A 9 19.78 -2.48 -7.88
C SER A 9 19.11 -1.12 -8.12
N ALA A 10 18.93 -0.74 -9.40
CA ALA A 10 18.26 0.48 -9.79
C ALA A 10 16.76 0.30 -10.06
N GLY A 11 16.21 -0.89 -9.78
CA GLY A 11 14.85 -1.28 -10.14
C GLY A 11 13.81 -0.95 -9.09
N GLY A 12 12.55 -0.87 -9.55
CA GLY A 12 11.36 -0.77 -8.71
C GLY A 12 10.13 -1.29 -9.44
N GLY A 13 9.03 -1.52 -8.73
CA GLY A 13 7.77 -1.94 -9.33
C GLY A 13 7.77 -3.31 -10.01
N GLY A 14 8.69 -4.19 -9.59
CA GLY A 14 8.74 -5.59 -10.08
C GLY A 14 9.48 -5.84 -11.39
N LYS A 15 10.04 -4.82 -12.03
CA LYS A 15 10.89 -5.00 -13.22
C LYS A 15 12.27 -5.51 -12.83
N GLY A 16 12.79 -6.49 -13.59
CA GLY A 16 14.10 -7.10 -13.31
C GLY A 16 14.11 -8.01 -12.09
N MET A 17 12.94 -8.49 -11.62
CA MET A 17 12.84 -9.46 -10.53
C MET A 17 12.60 -10.87 -11.06
N ARG A 18 13.33 -11.87 -10.50
CA ARG A 18 13.19 -13.28 -10.85
C ARG A 18 13.34 -14.16 -9.63
N VAL A 19 12.33 -15.01 -9.41
CA VAL A 19 12.40 -16.07 -8.39
C VAL A 19 13.19 -17.24 -8.95
N VAL A 20 14.11 -17.77 -8.15
CA VAL A 20 14.99 -18.88 -8.48
C VAL A 20 14.81 -19.97 -7.44
N ALA A 21 14.33 -21.14 -7.89
CA ALA A 21 14.01 -22.25 -7.01
C ALA A 21 15.22 -23.12 -6.65
N SER A 22 16.24 -23.15 -7.53
CA SER A 22 17.42 -24.00 -7.36
C SER A 22 18.71 -23.32 -7.83
N SER A 23 19.87 -23.92 -7.48
CA SER A 23 21.18 -23.46 -7.94
C SER A 23 21.33 -23.51 -9.45
N ASP A 24 20.70 -24.50 -10.10
CA ASP A 24 20.89 -24.80 -11.52
C ASP A 24 20.35 -23.65 -12.41
N ASP A 25 19.31 -22.97 -11.94
CA ASP A 25 18.69 -21.85 -12.66
C ASP A 25 19.32 -20.48 -12.34
N LEU A 26 20.17 -20.39 -11.31
CA LEU A 26 20.64 -19.11 -10.77
C LEU A 26 21.43 -18.29 -11.80
N VAL A 27 22.39 -18.91 -12.50
CA VAL A 27 23.23 -18.19 -13.47
C VAL A 27 22.39 -17.63 -14.62
N ARG A 28 21.45 -18.43 -15.12
CA ARG A 28 20.52 -17.99 -16.16
C ARG A 28 19.67 -16.83 -15.71
N ALA A 29 19.11 -16.92 -14.51
CA ALA A 29 18.26 -15.87 -13.92
C ALA A 29 19.05 -14.58 -13.72
N LEU A 30 20.30 -14.64 -13.23
CA LEU A 30 21.17 -13.48 -13.08
C LEU A 30 21.45 -12.79 -14.41
N ASN A 31 21.80 -13.54 -15.46
CA ASN A 31 22.09 -12.97 -16.78
C ASN A 31 20.88 -12.28 -17.40
N LEU A 32 19.70 -12.90 -17.28
CA LEU A 32 18.45 -12.31 -17.75
C LEU A 32 18.06 -11.06 -16.97
N ALA A 33 18.18 -11.10 -15.64
CA ALA A 33 17.88 -9.96 -14.78
C ALA A 33 18.82 -8.77 -15.07
N ARG A 34 20.10 -9.02 -15.29
CA ARG A 34 21.09 -8.00 -15.69
C ARG A 34 20.74 -7.33 -17.02
N SER A 35 20.41 -8.13 -18.03
CA SER A 35 20.03 -7.60 -19.36
C SER A 35 18.76 -6.74 -19.28
N GLU A 36 17.78 -7.17 -18.50
CA GLU A 36 16.55 -6.41 -18.28
C GLU A 36 16.80 -5.12 -17.49
N ALA A 37 17.62 -5.19 -16.45
CA ALA A 37 18.00 -4.04 -15.64
C ALA A 37 18.75 -2.99 -16.47
N ASP A 38 19.69 -3.42 -17.29
CA ASP A 38 20.42 -2.54 -18.20
C ASP A 38 19.49 -1.85 -19.20
N ALA A 39 18.62 -2.62 -19.85
CA ALA A 39 17.67 -2.11 -20.82
C ALA A 39 16.63 -1.13 -20.21
N ALA A 40 16.20 -1.39 -18.97
CA ALA A 40 15.15 -0.61 -18.31
C ALA A 40 15.67 0.61 -17.54
N PHE A 41 16.89 0.53 -16.97
CA PHE A 41 17.41 1.50 -16.02
C PHE A 41 18.81 2.03 -16.37
N GLY A 42 19.47 1.49 -17.42
CA GLY A 42 20.85 1.82 -17.75
C GLY A 42 21.88 1.34 -16.71
N ASN A 43 21.49 0.40 -15.87
CA ASN A 43 22.34 -0.19 -14.82
C ASN A 43 22.06 -1.69 -14.72
N SER A 44 23.08 -2.51 -15.00
CA SER A 44 23.01 -3.97 -15.00
C SER A 44 23.24 -4.62 -13.63
N GLU A 45 23.44 -3.83 -12.57
CA GLU A 45 23.67 -4.37 -11.23
C GLU A 45 22.41 -5.06 -10.69
N VAL A 46 22.63 -6.25 -10.15
CA VAL A 46 21.58 -7.06 -9.53
C VAL A 46 22.10 -7.64 -8.21
N TYR A 47 21.18 -7.88 -7.29
CA TYR A 47 21.47 -8.53 -6.02
C TYR A 47 20.48 -9.67 -5.76
N ILE A 48 20.78 -10.49 -4.77
CA ILE A 48 20.01 -11.68 -4.43
C ILE A 48 19.50 -11.54 -3.00
N GLU A 49 18.21 -11.82 -2.82
CA GLU A 49 17.57 -11.89 -1.51
C GLU A 49 16.92 -13.25 -1.28
N LYS A 50 16.64 -13.57 -0.04
CA LYS A 50 15.76 -14.67 0.32
C LYS A 50 14.37 -14.41 -0.24
N PHE A 51 13.81 -15.35 -0.98
CA PHE A 51 12.41 -15.28 -1.37
C PHE A 51 11.53 -15.79 -0.23
N VAL A 52 10.60 -14.95 0.22
CA VAL A 52 9.60 -15.30 1.23
C VAL A 52 8.34 -15.75 0.51
N GLU A 53 7.94 -17.00 0.75
CA GLU A 53 6.76 -17.57 0.09
C GLU A 53 5.48 -17.11 0.75
N ARG A 54 4.51 -16.67 -0.07
CA ARG A 54 3.20 -16.17 0.37
C ARG A 54 3.27 -15.22 1.57
N PRO A 55 4.10 -14.18 1.51
CA PRO A 55 4.25 -13.26 2.62
C PRO A 55 3.01 -12.38 2.76
N ARG A 56 2.79 -11.88 3.97
CA ARG A 56 1.99 -10.68 4.19
C ARG A 56 2.86 -9.45 4.00
N HIS A 57 2.32 -8.45 3.34
CA HIS A 57 2.94 -7.14 3.18
C HIS A 57 2.40 -6.22 4.28
N VAL A 58 3.21 -5.98 5.29
CA VAL A 58 2.88 -5.12 6.41
C VAL A 58 3.87 -3.97 6.46
N GLU A 59 3.36 -2.76 6.63
CA GLU A 59 4.20 -1.57 6.62
C GLU A 59 3.94 -0.68 7.84
N ILE A 60 4.99 -0.01 8.32
CA ILE A 60 4.93 0.87 9.48
C ILE A 60 5.02 2.32 9.03
N GLN A 61 4.01 3.13 9.38
CA GLN A 61 4.04 4.56 9.16
C GLN A 61 4.98 5.25 10.13
N ILE A 62 5.95 6.00 9.59
CA ILE A 62 6.88 6.84 10.35
C ILE A 62 6.49 8.31 10.19
N LEU A 63 6.67 9.04 11.28
CA LEU A 63 6.60 10.50 11.32
C LEU A 63 7.80 11.01 12.14
N ALA A 64 8.60 11.91 11.55
CA ALA A 64 9.84 12.40 12.13
C ALA A 64 9.98 13.91 11.94
N ASP A 65 10.39 14.64 12.97
CA ASP A 65 10.65 16.08 12.89
C ASP A 65 12.16 16.41 12.71
N GLN A 66 12.46 17.70 12.58
CA GLN A 66 13.81 18.21 12.44
C GLN A 66 14.58 18.26 13.78
N HIS A 67 13.94 17.93 14.89
CA HIS A 67 14.49 18.01 16.25
C HIS A 67 14.92 16.62 16.77
N GLY A 68 14.81 15.58 15.95
CA GLY A 68 15.19 14.20 16.30
C GLY A 68 14.09 13.37 16.93
N ASN A 69 12.86 13.89 17.02
CA ASN A 69 11.72 13.11 17.46
C ASN A 69 11.22 12.25 16.31
N ILE A 70 11.09 10.95 16.56
CA ILE A 70 10.63 9.98 15.55
C ILE A 70 9.60 9.07 16.21
N LEU A 71 8.42 8.97 15.59
CA LEU A 71 7.30 8.14 16.04
C LEU A 71 6.91 7.13 14.95
N HIS A 72 6.33 6.01 15.37
CA HIS A 72 5.55 5.17 14.47
C HIS A 72 4.05 5.29 14.79
N LEU A 73 3.22 5.31 13.75
CA LEU A 73 1.78 5.47 13.86
C LEU A 73 1.03 4.14 13.64
N GLY A 74 1.67 3.02 13.97
CA GLY A 74 1.14 1.70 13.74
C GLY A 74 1.38 1.22 12.32
N GLU A 75 0.74 0.10 12.00
CA GLU A 75 0.90 -0.59 10.73
C GLU A 75 -0.31 -0.48 9.81
N ARG A 76 -0.04 -0.76 8.53
CA ARG A 76 -1.03 -1.09 7.50
C ARG A 76 -0.75 -2.47 6.93
N GLU A 77 -1.80 -3.19 6.60
CA GLU A 77 -1.77 -4.44 5.85
C GLU A 77 -2.02 -4.14 4.37
N CYS A 78 -1.09 -4.50 3.50
CA CYS A 78 -1.14 -4.20 2.07
C CYS A 78 -0.95 -5.45 1.21
N SER A 79 -1.32 -6.63 1.69
CA SER A 79 -1.09 -7.90 1.01
C SER A 79 -1.97 -8.13 -0.21
N LEU A 80 -3.16 -7.48 -0.27
CA LEU A 80 -4.04 -7.60 -1.41
C LEU A 80 -3.54 -6.74 -2.57
N GLN A 81 -2.87 -7.41 -3.50
CA GLN A 81 -2.19 -6.77 -4.62
C GLN A 81 -2.57 -7.45 -5.94
N ARG A 82 -2.60 -6.67 -7.01
CA ARG A 82 -2.70 -7.17 -8.39
C ARG A 82 -1.46 -6.76 -9.15
N ARG A 83 -0.70 -7.74 -9.67
CA ARG A 83 0.56 -7.48 -10.39
C ARG A 83 1.51 -6.58 -9.59
N GLN A 84 1.64 -6.83 -8.28
CA GLN A 84 2.46 -6.06 -7.32
C GLN A 84 1.99 -4.62 -7.08
N GLN A 85 0.77 -4.29 -7.47
CA GLN A 85 0.12 -3.03 -7.13
C GLN A 85 -0.89 -3.27 -6.02
N LYS A 86 -0.79 -2.51 -4.94
CA LYS A 86 -1.74 -2.50 -3.84
C LYS A 86 -3.12 -2.13 -4.37
N VAL A 87 -4.17 -2.85 -3.98
CA VAL A 87 -5.56 -2.60 -4.42
C VAL A 87 -6.53 -2.47 -3.27
N LEU A 88 -6.17 -3.03 -2.11
CA LEU A 88 -6.90 -2.89 -0.85
C LEU A 88 -5.90 -2.87 0.29
N GLU A 89 -6.05 -1.92 1.18
CA GLU A 89 -5.24 -1.72 2.37
C GLU A 89 -6.14 -1.62 3.60
N GLU A 90 -5.62 -2.06 4.75
CA GLU A 90 -6.34 -1.97 6.01
C GLU A 90 -5.42 -1.61 7.18
N ALA A 91 -5.98 -1.00 8.21
CA ALA A 91 -5.33 -0.73 9.48
C ALA A 91 -6.32 -0.91 10.64
N PRO A 92 -5.90 -1.54 11.74
CA PRO A 92 -4.66 -2.28 11.92
C PRO A 92 -4.65 -3.61 11.14
N SER A 93 -3.45 -4.22 10.95
CA SER A 93 -3.32 -5.53 10.30
C SER A 93 -3.92 -6.63 11.16
N VAL A 94 -4.67 -7.52 10.50
CA VAL A 94 -5.20 -8.74 11.14
C VAL A 94 -4.14 -9.84 11.24
N ALA A 95 -2.99 -9.67 10.59
CA ALA A 95 -1.94 -10.69 10.51
C ALA A 95 -0.91 -10.59 11.63
N ILE A 96 -0.84 -9.49 12.37
CA ILE A 96 0.17 -9.28 13.40
C ILE A 96 -0.44 -9.09 14.79
N THR A 97 0.32 -9.54 15.80
CA THR A 97 -0.05 -9.37 17.19
C THR A 97 0.37 -8.00 17.72
N PRO A 98 -0.22 -7.49 18.83
CA PRO A 98 0.24 -6.26 19.46
C PRO A 98 1.75 -6.25 19.77
N LYS A 99 2.32 -7.39 20.20
CA LYS A 99 3.75 -7.54 20.45
C LYS A 99 4.59 -7.41 19.17
N MET A 100 4.11 -7.97 18.05
CA MET A 100 4.78 -7.81 16.76
C MET A 100 4.73 -6.36 16.30
N ARG A 101 3.57 -5.70 16.42
CA ARG A 101 3.40 -4.27 16.12
C ARG A 101 4.41 -3.41 16.85
N GLU A 102 4.53 -3.61 18.16
CA GLU A 102 5.50 -2.89 18.99
C GLU A 102 6.95 -3.15 18.54
N THR A 103 7.28 -4.40 18.23
CA THR A 103 8.64 -4.75 17.80
C THR A 103 8.97 -4.17 16.43
N MET A 104 8.07 -4.30 15.47
CA MET A 104 8.21 -3.74 14.12
C MET A 104 8.28 -2.21 14.18
N GLY A 105 7.41 -1.57 14.97
CA GLY A 105 7.40 -0.13 15.17
C GLY A 105 8.73 0.39 15.73
N ARG A 106 9.28 -0.24 16.78
CA ARG A 106 10.60 0.12 17.32
C ARG A 106 11.72 -0.06 16.30
N MET A 107 11.69 -1.13 15.51
CA MET A 107 12.69 -1.35 14.45
C MET A 107 12.57 -0.31 13.35
N ALA A 108 11.36 0.08 12.99
CA ALA A 108 11.11 1.12 11.99
C ALA A 108 11.62 2.49 12.48
N VAL A 109 11.36 2.86 13.73
CA VAL A 109 11.91 4.08 14.36
C VAL A 109 13.43 4.04 14.39
N ALA A 110 14.03 2.89 14.78
CA ALA A 110 15.48 2.74 14.80
C ALA A 110 16.09 2.89 13.39
N GLY A 111 15.47 2.29 12.37
CA GLY A 111 15.91 2.42 10.98
C GLY A 111 15.84 3.86 10.47
N ALA A 112 14.73 4.56 10.74
CA ALA A 112 14.56 5.97 10.38
C ALA A 112 15.61 6.86 11.08
N ARG A 113 15.96 6.56 12.32
CA ARG A 113 16.97 7.29 13.09
C ARG A 113 18.38 7.15 12.51
N VAL A 114 18.75 5.96 12.01
CA VAL A 114 20.08 5.71 11.42
C VAL A 114 20.35 6.57 10.19
N VAL A 115 19.29 6.96 9.47
CA VAL A 115 19.38 7.76 8.24
C VAL A 115 18.97 9.23 8.46
N ASP A 116 18.83 9.65 9.71
CA ASP A 116 18.39 11.01 10.09
C ASP A 116 17.13 11.44 9.33
N TYR A 117 16.16 10.52 9.25
CA TYR A 117 14.95 10.74 8.47
C TYR A 117 14.10 11.85 9.06
N VAL A 118 13.55 12.69 8.17
CA VAL A 118 12.61 13.77 8.52
C VAL A 118 11.39 13.69 7.62
N ASN A 119 10.23 13.96 8.18
CA ASN A 119 8.91 14.00 7.55
C ASN A 119 8.17 12.64 7.63
N ALA A 120 7.07 12.50 6.87
CA ALA A 120 6.31 11.25 6.80
C ALA A 120 7.00 10.25 5.87
N GLY A 121 7.18 9.02 6.33
CA GLY A 121 7.75 7.93 5.57
C GLY A 121 7.17 6.59 6.00
N THR A 122 7.47 5.54 5.26
CA THR A 122 6.95 4.21 5.54
C THR A 122 8.05 3.18 5.42
N ILE A 123 8.13 2.27 6.37
CA ILE A 123 9.04 1.12 6.32
C ILE A 123 8.21 -0.13 6.06
N GLU A 124 8.49 -0.80 4.95
CA GLU A 124 7.78 -1.98 4.48
C GLU A 124 8.48 -3.26 4.94
N PHE A 125 7.67 -4.24 5.34
CA PHE A 125 8.10 -5.55 5.80
C PHE A 125 7.33 -6.67 5.10
N LEU A 126 7.99 -7.81 4.93
CA LEU A 126 7.36 -9.07 4.60
C LEU A 126 7.22 -9.92 5.85
N VAL A 127 6.01 -10.39 6.15
CA VAL A 127 5.74 -11.28 7.29
C VAL A 127 5.42 -12.67 6.77
N ASP A 128 6.16 -13.69 7.22
CA ASP A 128 5.94 -15.08 6.82
C ASP A 128 4.83 -15.77 7.66
N GLY A 129 4.45 -16.98 7.26
CA GLY A 129 3.41 -17.75 7.95
C GLY A 129 3.78 -18.20 9.37
N GLN A 130 5.04 -18.06 9.79
CA GLN A 130 5.55 -18.34 11.13
C GLN A 130 5.59 -17.09 12.02
N GLY A 131 5.25 -15.91 11.46
CA GLY A 131 5.32 -14.64 12.17
C GLY A 131 6.70 -14.01 12.22
N ASN A 132 7.67 -14.50 11.44
CA ASN A 132 8.92 -13.79 11.24
C ASN A 132 8.69 -12.65 10.25
N PHE A 133 9.37 -11.52 10.46
CA PHE A 133 9.26 -10.39 9.55
C PHE A 133 10.64 -9.93 9.07
N TYR A 134 10.67 -9.46 7.85
CA TYR A 134 11.88 -9.09 7.12
C TYR A 134 11.71 -7.70 6.54
N PHE A 135 12.68 -6.83 6.73
CA PHE A 135 12.72 -5.52 6.09
C PHE A 135 12.72 -5.68 4.56
N MET A 136 11.92 -4.88 3.88
CA MET A 136 11.85 -4.87 2.43
C MET A 136 12.41 -3.58 1.85
N GLU A 137 11.82 -2.45 2.19
CA GLU A 137 12.27 -1.12 1.74
C GLU A 137 11.73 0.01 2.63
N MET A 138 12.26 1.22 2.41
CA MET A 138 11.73 2.44 2.98
C MET A 138 11.22 3.36 1.88
N ASN A 139 9.98 3.80 1.99
CA ASN A 139 9.42 4.83 1.14
C ASN A 139 9.55 6.19 1.83
N THR A 140 10.40 7.05 1.27
CA THR A 140 10.72 8.38 1.82
C THR A 140 9.73 9.45 1.37
N ARG A 141 8.45 9.15 1.47
CA ARG A 141 7.31 9.98 1.05
C ARG A 141 6.05 9.52 1.73
N ILE A 142 5.01 10.34 1.64
CA ILE A 142 3.65 9.88 1.92
C ILE A 142 3.20 8.85 0.86
N GLN A 143 2.41 7.89 1.26
CA GLN A 143 1.85 6.86 0.37
C GLN A 143 0.35 7.08 0.18
N VAL A 144 -0.21 6.45 -0.86
CA VAL A 144 -1.65 6.53 -1.16
C VAL A 144 -2.47 6.05 0.03
N GLU A 145 -2.05 4.97 0.64
CA GLU A 145 -2.70 4.27 1.75
C GLU A 145 -2.54 4.95 3.14
N HIS A 146 -2.01 6.19 3.19
CA HIS A 146 -1.93 6.94 4.44
C HIS A 146 -3.28 7.17 5.14
N PRO A 147 -4.41 7.28 4.42
CA PRO A 147 -5.70 7.57 5.03
C PRO A 147 -6.17 6.51 6.02
N VAL A 148 -5.86 5.20 5.82
CA VAL A 148 -6.26 4.20 6.82
C VAL A 148 -5.54 4.41 8.16
N THR A 149 -4.29 4.89 8.15
CA THR A 149 -3.57 5.29 9.37
C THR A 149 -4.23 6.52 10.01
N GLU A 150 -4.56 7.53 9.23
CA GLU A 150 -5.24 8.73 9.73
C GLU A 150 -6.59 8.40 10.38
N MET A 151 -7.35 7.49 9.78
CA MET A 151 -8.67 7.10 10.30
C MET A 151 -8.58 6.37 11.63
N VAL A 152 -7.58 5.50 11.84
CA VAL A 152 -7.46 4.75 13.09
C VAL A 152 -6.68 5.50 14.18
N THR A 153 -5.84 6.47 13.82
CA THR A 153 -5.06 7.26 14.79
C THR A 153 -5.69 8.61 15.11
N GLY A 154 -6.45 9.18 14.18
CA GLY A 154 -6.96 10.55 14.25
C GLY A 154 -5.88 11.62 13.97
N ILE A 155 -4.71 11.22 13.44
CA ILE A 155 -3.60 12.12 13.10
C ILE A 155 -3.60 12.39 11.61
N ASP A 156 -3.74 13.65 11.21
CA ASP A 156 -3.68 14.14 9.83
C ASP A 156 -2.21 14.23 9.38
N LEU A 157 -1.75 13.24 8.63
CA LEU A 157 -0.36 13.12 8.19
C LEU A 157 0.08 14.25 7.27
N VAL A 158 -0.79 14.68 6.37
CA VAL A 158 -0.48 15.79 5.44
C VAL A 158 -0.30 17.10 6.20
N LYS A 159 -1.14 17.34 7.20
CA LYS A 159 -1.00 18.51 8.07
C LYS A 159 0.28 18.47 8.90
N GLU A 160 0.62 17.30 9.44
CA GLU A 160 1.88 17.14 10.16
C GLU A 160 3.10 17.32 9.25
N GLN A 161 3.06 16.85 7.99
CA GLN A 161 4.12 17.13 7.01
C GLN A 161 4.37 18.64 6.83
N VAL A 162 3.29 19.43 6.72
CA VAL A 162 3.38 20.90 6.58
C VAL A 162 3.98 21.54 7.84
N ARG A 163 3.57 21.07 9.03
CA ARG A 163 4.11 21.56 10.31
C ARG A 163 5.58 21.25 10.48
N ILE A 164 5.98 20.03 10.19
CA ILE A 164 7.39 19.60 10.22
C ILE A 164 8.22 20.44 9.25
N ALA A 165 7.71 20.67 8.04
CA ALA A 165 8.38 21.52 7.05
C ALA A 165 8.52 22.98 7.52
N ALA A 166 7.56 23.47 8.33
CA ALA A 166 7.64 24.78 8.98
C ALA A 166 8.60 24.82 10.19
N GLY A 167 9.24 23.70 10.56
CA GLY A 167 10.17 23.60 11.68
C GLY A 167 9.51 23.34 13.03
N GLU A 168 8.22 22.99 13.07
CA GLU A 168 7.55 22.63 14.32
C GLU A 168 8.01 21.24 14.80
N SER A 169 8.11 21.06 16.11
CA SER A 169 8.29 19.75 16.73
C SER A 169 7.00 18.92 16.65
N LEU A 170 7.16 17.59 16.64
CA LEU A 170 6.03 16.68 16.80
C LEU A 170 5.25 17.00 18.09
N ARG A 171 3.93 16.88 18.03
CA ARG A 171 3.02 17.21 19.12
C ARG A 171 2.57 16.01 19.93
N TYR A 172 3.08 14.84 19.57
CA TYR A 172 2.67 13.56 20.13
C TYR A 172 3.88 12.86 20.71
N GLU A 173 3.63 12.10 21.78
CA GLU A 173 4.57 11.12 22.30
C GLU A 173 4.15 9.72 21.81
N GLN A 174 5.09 8.77 21.80
CA GLN A 174 4.81 7.43 21.25
C GLN A 174 3.71 6.69 22.03
N ASP A 175 3.59 6.88 23.32
CA ASP A 175 2.59 6.25 24.19
C ASP A 175 1.18 6.87 24.05
N GLU A 176 1.06 8.04 23.44
CA GLU A 176 -0.21 8.68 23.11
C GLU A 176 -0.81 8.12 21.82
N ILE A 177 0.00 7.45 20.96
CA ILE A 177 -0.45 6.89 19.70
C ILE A 177 -1.30 5.64 19.96
N THR A 178 -2.59 5.76 19.72
CA THR A 178 -3.56 4.67 19.89
C THR A 178 -4.29 4.38 18.59
N LEU A 179 -4.41 3.09 18.25
CA LEU A 179 -5.21 2.64 17.12
C LEU A 179 -6.65 2.40 17.60
N ARG A 180 -7.60 3.09 17.00
CA ARG A 180 -9.03 3.01 17.36
C ARG A 180 -9.83 2.52 16.16
N GLY A 181 -10.63 1.47 16.38
CA GLY A 181 -11.44 0.88 15.32
C GLY A 181 -10.61 0.19 14.24
N HIS A 182 -11.15 0.17 13.03
CA HIS A 182 -10.54 -0.44 11.87
C HIS A 182 -10.90 0.36 10.62
N ALA A 183 -9.96 0.55 9.71
CA ALA A 183 -10.17 1.24 8.45
C ALA A 183 -9.74 0.35 7.29
N ILE A 184 -10.52 0.37 6.21
CA ILE A 184 -10.23 -0.34 4.96
C ILE A 184 -10.27 0.68 3.83
N GLU A 185 -9.23 0.70 3.01
CA GLU A 185 -9.13 1.49 1.80
C GLU A 185 -9.24 0.61 0.58
N CYS A 186 -9.99 1.05 -0.42
CA CYS A 186 -10.09 0.39 -1.71
C CYS A 186 -9.67 1.38 -2.79
N ARG A 187 -8.69 1.01 -3.62
CA ARG A 187 -8.28 1.80 -4.78
C ARG A 187 -9.21 1.55 -5.95
N ILE A 188 -9.84 2.62 -6.44
CA ILE A 188 -10.69 2.57 -7.61
C ILE A 188 -9.94 3.17 -8.80
N ASN A 189 -9.51 2.33 -9.71
CA ASN A 189 -8.72 2.73 -10.87
C ASN A 189 -9.59 2.83 -12.14
N ALA A 190 -9.23 3.75 -13.06
CA ALA A 190 -9.82 3.82 -14.38
C ALA A 190 -9.26 2.69 -15.27
N GLU A 191 -9.82 1.50 -15.13
CA GLU A 191 -9.40 0.27 -15.79
C GLU A 191 -10.62 -0.49 -16.33
N ASN A 192 -10.45 -1.21 -17.45
CA ASN A 192 -11.48 -2.08 -18.00
C ASN A 192 -11.31 -3.52 -17.53
N PRO A 193 -12.17 -4.04 -16.64
CA PRO A 193 -12.09 -5.42 -16.15
C PRO A 193 -12.29 -6.48 -17.23
N GLU A 194 -13.07 -6.17 -18.28
CA GLU A 194 -13.35 -7.10 -19.38
C GLU A 194 -12.14 -7.30 -20.30
N GLU A 195 -11.24 -6.31 -20.32
CA GLU A 195 -9.98 -6.35 -21.07
C GLU A 195 -8.76 -6.66 -20.16
N GLY A 196 -8.97 -7.38 -19.07
CA GLY A 196 -7.90 -7.77 -18.16
C GLY A 196 -7.33 -6.61 -17.34
N PHE A 197 -8.17 -5.62 -17.03
CA PHE A 197 -7.81 -4.42 -16.29
C PHE A 197 -6.77 -3.54 -17.01
N LEU A 198 -6.91 -3.41 -18.33
CA LEU A 198 -6.15 -2.42 -19.07
C LEU A 198 -6.60 -1.01 -18.67
N PRO A 199 -5.68 -0.03 -18.65
CA PRO A 199 -6.03 1.37 -18.44
C PRO A 199 -7.14 1.81 -19.41
N SER A 200 -8.16 2.48 -18.89
CA SER A 200 -9.32 2.97 -19.65
C SER A 200 -9.41 4.50 -19.51
N PRO A 201 -8.60 5.26 -20.29
CA PRO A 201 -8.65 6.72 -20.27
C PRO A 201 -9.94 7.24 -20.88
N GLY A 202 -10.35 8.45 -20.53
CA GLY A 202 -11.54 9.07 -21.06
C GLY A 202 -12.14 10.14 -20.16
N VAL A 203 -13.31 10.62 -20.53
CA VAL A 203 -14.04 11.63 -19.75
C VAL A 203 -14.96 10.96 -18.75
N VAL A 204 -14.90 11.40 -17.49
CA VAL A 204 -15.83 10.96 -16.42
C VAL A 204 -17.20 11.56 -16.71
N THR A 205 -18.11 10.76 -17.26
CA THR A 205 -19.45 11.23 -17.64
C THR A 205 -20.36 11.45 -16.43
N ALA A 206 -20.19 10.63 -15.38
CA ALA A 206 -20.92 10.76 -14.11
C ALA A 206 -20.03 10.30 -12.96
N TYR A 207 -20.05 11.05 -11.87
CA TYR A 207 -19.34 10.75 -10.65
C TYR A 207 -20.30 10.79 -9.45
N HIS A 208 -20.49 9.64 -8.81
CA HIS A 208 -21.35 9.49 -7.66
C HIS A 208 -20.51 8.90 -6.52
N ALA A 209 -19.91 9.78 -5.73
CA ALA A 209 -19.15 9.37 -4.57
C ALA A 209 -20.09 8.76 -3.51
N PRO A 210 -19.79 7.58 -2.94
CA PRO A 210 -20.49 7.11 -1.75
C PRO A 210 -20.28 8.08 -0.59
N GLY A 211 -21.21 8.09 0.37
CA GLY A 211 -21.12 8.98 1.52
C GLY A 211 -21.84 8.36 2.72
N GLY A 212 -21.69 8.96 3.88
CA GLY A 212 -22.29 8.54 5.13
C GLY A 212 -21.27 8.50 6.27
N MET A 213 -21.73 8.11 7.47
CA MET A 213 -20.83 7.96 8.62
C MET A 213 -19.77 6.90 8.33
N GLY A 214 -18.51 7.22 8.67
CA GLY A 214 -17.40 6.29 8.47
C GLY A 214 -16.93 6.14 7.03
N ILE A 215 -17.40 6.95 6.08
CA ILE A 215 -16.92 6.94 4.69
C ILE A 215 -16.11 8.20 4.43
N ARG A 216 -14.87 7.99 3.99
CA ARG A 216 -13.98 9.03 3.48
C ARG A 216 -13.66 8.76 2.02
N ILE A 217 -13.54 9.81 1.21
CA ILE A 217 -13.16 9.73 -0.19
C ILE A 217 -12.07 10.77 -0.43
N ASP A 218 -10.93 10.27 -0.89
CA ASP A 218 -9.82 11.08 -1.34
C ASP A 218 -9.72 10.93 -2.86
N SER A 219 -10.18 11.95 -3.60
CA SER A 219 -10.28 11.90 -5.05
C SER A 219 -10.15 13.29 -5.67
N ALA A 220 -9.46 13.35 -6.82
CA ALA A 220 -9.45 14.52 -7.68
C ALA A 220 -10.49 14.43 -8.80
N LEU A 221 -11.29 13.35 -8.88
CA LEU A 221 -12.26 13.15 -9.95
C LEU A 221 -13.56 13.93 -9.70
N TYR A 222 -14.12 14.43 -10.80
CA TYR A 222 -15.44 15.07 -10.86
C TYR A 222 -16.09 14.82 -12.21
N GLY A 223 -17.39 14.99 -12.31
CA GLY A 223 -18.11 14.85 -13.59
C GLY A 223 -17.57 15.82 -14.64
N GLY A 224 -17.18 15.31 -15.80
CA GLY A 224 -16.58 16.07 -16.90
C GLY A 224 -15.05 16.15 -16.87
N CYS A 225 -14.35 15.67 -15.83
CA CYS A 225 -12.89 15.64 -15.86
C CYS A 225 -12.37 14.58 -16.84
N GLU A 226 -11.23 14.85 -17.46
CA GLU A 226 -10.54 13.93 -18.36
C GLU A 226 -9.49 13.14 -17.59
N VAL A 227 -9.56 11.81 -17.68
CA VAL A 227 -8.57 10.89 -17.19
C VAL A 227 -7.60 10.54 -18.31
N SER A 228 -6.36 11.03 -18.22
CA SER A 228 -5.35 10.79 -19.26
C SER A 228 -4.81 9.36 -19.22
N PRO A 229 -4.25 8.83 -20.33
CA PRO A 229 -3.61 7.52 -20.36
C PRO A 229 -2.47 7.36 -19.34
N LEU A 230 -1.75 8.45 -19.04
CA LEU A 230 -0.67 8.48 -18.06
C LEU A 230 -1.18 8.50 -16.61
N SER A 231 -2.37 9.05 -16.39
CA SER A 231 -2.99 9.14 -15.06
C SER A 231 -3.98 8.00 -14.79
N SER A 232 -4.50 7.31 -15.81
CA SER A 232 -5.43 6.19 -15.62
C SER A 232 -4.84 5.04 -14.79
N ALA A 233 -3.52 4.84 -14.84
CA ALA A 233 -2.80 3.88 -14.03
C ALA A 233 -2.40 4.41 -12.63
N LYS A 234 -2.66 5.69 -12.33
CA LYS A 234 -2.19 6.36 -11.11
C LYS A 234 -3.27 7.18 -10.39
N GLN A 235 -4.43 7.38 -11.02
CA GLN A 235 -5.54 8.07 -10.36
C GLN A 235 -6.33 7.07 -9.55
N VAL A 236 -6.21 7.20 -8.27
CA VAL A 236 -6.86 6.36 -7.28
C VAL A 236 -8.08 7.10 -6.77
N LEU A 237 -9.23 6.43 -6.81
CA LEU A 237 -10.40 6.77 -6.03
C LEU A 237 -10.30 5.96 -4.74
N ASP A 238 -9.96 6.61 -3.66
CA ASP A 238 -9.90 5.95 -2.36
C ASP A 238 -11.29 5.99 -1.72
N CYS A 239 -11.90 4.83 -1.56
CA CYS A 239 -13.09 4.67 -0.73
C CYS A 239 -12.67 4.01 0.56
N GLN A 240 -12.93 4.66 1.68
CA GLN A 240 -12.61 4.12 2.99
C GLN A 240 -13.88 3.82 3.77
N PHE A 241 -13.85 2.72 4.47
CA PHE A 241 -14.92 2.30 5.35
C PHE A 241 -14.38 2.27 6.77
N THR A 242 -14.95 3.08 7.65
CA THR A 242 -14.67 3.04 9.08
C THR A 242 -15.90 2.55 9.82
N GLU A 243 -15.64 1.82 10.89
CA GLU A 243 -16.56 1.18 11.81
C GLU A 243 -17.13 -0.15 11.34
N PHE A 244 -16.51 -1.19 11.86
CA PHE A 244 -17.15 -2.48 12.00
C PHE A 244 -17.12 -2.85 13.48
N SER A 245 -18.30 -3.18 14.04
CA SER A 245 -18.35 -3.79 15.35
C SER A 245 -17.63 -5.15 15.32
N ASP A 246 -17.00 -5.54 16.39
CA ASP A 246 -16.26 -6.81 16.55
C ASP A 246 -17.02 -8.05 16.03
N SER A 247 -18.37 -7.97 15.98
CA SER A 247 -19.23 -9.05 15.49
C SER A 247 -19.13 -9.34 13.99
N VAL A 248 -18.64 -8.39 13.16
CA VAL A 248 -18.54 -8.59 11.71
C VAL A 248 -17.25 -9.33 11.34
N PHE A 249 -16.19 -9.16 12.11
CA PHE A 249 -14.90 -9.81 11.87
C PHE A 249 -14.88 -11.31 12.18
N HIS A 250 -15.73 -11.78 13.11
CA HIS A 250 -15.79 -13.20 13.46
C HIS A 250 -16.42 -14.10 12.38
N SER A 251 -17.09 -13.53 11.39
CA SER A 251 -17.72 -14.32 10.32
C SER A 251 -16.86 -14.51 9.07
N GLY A 252 -15.71 -13.86 8.97
CA GLY A 252 -14.78 -13.97 7.83
C GLY A 252 -15.38 -13.57 6.48
N ARG A 253 -16.50 -12.84 6.46
CA ARG A 253 -17.15 -12.37 5.24
C ARG A 253 -17.48 -10.90 5.35
N PHE A 254 -16.90 -10.11 4.48
CA PHE A 254 -17.34 -8.74 4.23
C PHE A 254 -17.70 -8.61 2.75
N LYS A 255 -18.74 -7.83 2.50
CA LYS A 255 -19.20 -7.53 1.15
C LYS A 255 -18.79 -6.12 0.81
N VAL A 256 -17.82 -5.96 -0.06
CA VAL A 256 -17.48 -4.67 -0.64
C VAL A 256 -18.39 -4.47 -1.87
N ASN A 257 -19.32 -3.55 -1.77
CA ASN A 257 -20.14 -3.14 -2.91
C ASN A 257 -19.37 -2.08 -3.71
N CYS A 258 -18.46 -2.53 -4.57
CA CYS A 258 -17.85 -1.63 -5.55
C CYS A 258 -18.84 -1.40 -6.69
N LYS A 259 -19.42 -0.21 -6.77
CA LYS A 259 -20.17 0.19 -7.95
C LYS A 259 -19.19 0.47 -9.08
N ARG A 260 -19.30 -0.29 -10.15
CA ARG A 260 -18.50 -0.15 -11.36
C ARG A 260 -18.82 1.19 -12.02
N ILE A 261 -17.81 1.99 -12.32
CA ILE A 261 -17.93 3.14 -13.19
C ILE A 261 -17.48 2.69 -14.58
N ASP A 262 -18.41 2.57 -15.52
CA ASP A 262 -18.09 2.30 -16.92
C ASP A 262 -17.81 3.64 -17.62
N LEU A 263 -16.56 3.86 -17.97
CA LEU A 263 -16.11 5.08 -18.64
C LEU A 263 -16.12 4.97 -20.17
N THR A 264 -16.50 3.83 -20.75
CA THR A 264 -16.28 3.55 -22.17
C THR A 264 -17.49 3.62 -23.07
N ASN A 265 -18.73 3.73 -22.56
CA ASN A 265 -19.91 3.75 -23.39
C ASN A 265 -20.83 4.96 -23.15
N PHE A 266 -20.99 5.74 -24.18
CA PHE A 266 -22.00 6.77 -24.28
C PHE A 266 -23.41 6.18 -24.02
N GLY A 267 -24.00 6.50 -22.89
CA GLY A 267 -25.44 6.53 -22.71
C GLY A 267 -26.13 5.44 -21.90
N LYS A 268 -25.46 4.50 -21.22
CA LYS A 268 -26.13 3.61 -20.23
C LYS A 268 -25.15 3.13 -19.16
N ALA A 269 -25.29 3.62 -17.95
CA ALA A 269 -24.66 3.04 -16.77
C ALA A 269 -25.49 1.83 -16.31
N GLU A 270 -25.06 0.62 -16.62
CA GLU A 270 -25.58 -0.58 -15.97
C GLU A 270 -24.70 -0.94 -14.77
N PHE A 271 -25.33 -1.01 -13.59
CA PHE A 271 -24.69 -1.45 -12.37
C PHE A 271 -24.73 -2.98 -12.32
N LYS A 272 -23.57 -3.63 -12.31
CA LYS A 272 -23.47 -5.05 -11.92
C LYS A 272 -22.79 -5.18 -10.57
N GLU A 273 -23.49 -5.91 -9.70
CA GLU A 273 -23.09 -6.20 -8.33
C GLU A 273 -22.01 -7.27 -8.25
N SER A 274 -21.21 -7.08 -7.21
CA SER A 274 -20.45 -8.07 -6.44
C SER A 274 -19.04 -8.42 -6.86
N CYS A 275 -18.09 -7.91 -6.06
CA CYS A 275 -16.89 -8.67 -5.70
C CYS A 275 -17.10 -9.26 -4.30
N SER A 276 -17.29 -10.55 -4.18
CA SER A 276 -17.24 -11.26 -2.90
C SER A 276 -15.86 -11.88 -2.77
N GLY A 277 -15.05 -11.35 -1.87
CA GLY A 277 -13.78 -11.96 -1.47
C GLY A 277 -13.97 -12.70 -0.15
N SER A 278 -13.59 -13.97 -0.08
CA SER A 278 -13.43 -14.69 1.18
C SER A 278 -11.95 -14.67 1.55
N LEU A 279 -11.63 -14.14 2.72
CA LEU A 279 -10.36 -14.43 3.35
C LEU A 279 -10.49 -15.85 3.91
N GLY A 280 -9.71 -16.78 3.38
CA GLY A 280 -9.58 -18.12 3.95
C GLY A 280 -8.93 -18.05 5.34
N PRO A 281 -9.11 -19.13 6.15
CA PRO A 281 -8.62 -19.17 7.52
C PRO A 281 -7.11 -19.00 7.63
#